data_0e407f1f533b835ac9adf078e307b1cb
#
_entry.id   0e407f1f533b835ac9adf078e307b1cb
#
_cell.length_a   1.000
_cell.length_b   1.000
_cell.length_c   1.000
_cell.angle_alpha   90.00
_cell.angle_beta   90.00
_cell.angle_gamma   90.00
#
_symmetry.space_group_name_H-M   'P 1'
#
loop_
_entity.id
_entity.type
_entity.pdbx_description
1 polymer ?
#
loop_
_entity_poly.entity_id
_entity_poly.type
_entity_poly.pdbx_seq_one_letter_code
_entity_poly.pdbx_strand_id
1 'polypeptide(L)'
;MFKHIMFPVDLHLPPEVRKAAEVAAQVARWQGARITIVSVTSNQPADLTQTESAIHDRLSDLADELSQASGAPVDFRNIHSVDVAAEVDGDLARTAEEIGADLIVIGTHAPRITDFILSSHAGYLAKHASMSVFVVR
;
A
#
# COMPACT_ATOMS: atom_id res chain seq x y z
N MET A 1 -12.96 -3.90 -15.22
CA MET A 1 -12.72 -2.46 -15.11
C MET A 1 -11.30 -2.19 -14.58
N PHE A 2 -10.98 -2.60 -13.35
CA PHE A 2 -9.63 -2.49 -12.83
C PHE A 2 -8.77 -3.68 -13.28
N LYS A 3 -7.52 -3.39 -13.69
CA LYS A 3 -6.58 -4.41 -14.17
C LYS A 3 -5.34 -4.52 -13.30
N HIS A 4 -4.97 -3.45 -12.61
CA HIS A 4 -3.78 -3.41 -11.79
C HIS A 4 -4.01 -2.61 -10.50
N ILE A 5 -3.98 -3.29 -9.39
CA ILE A 5 -4.15 -2.71 -8.06
C ILE A 5 -2.80 -2.44 -7.45
N MET A 6 -2.54 -1.21 -6.99
CA MET A 6 -1.47 -0.92 -6.05
C MET A 6 -2.00 -1.02 -4.61
N PHE A 7 -1.30 -1.77 -3.78
CA PHE A 7 -1.62 -1.95 -2.37
C PHE A 7 -0.48 -1.45 -1.48
N PRO A 8 -0.53 -0.20 -0.99
CA PRO A 8 0.44 0.32 -0.03
C PRO A 8 0.32 -0.36 1.32
N VAL A 9 1.45 -0.77 1.90
CA VAL A 9 1.49 -1.45 3.19
C VAL A 9 2.51 -0.82 4.14
N ASP A 10 2.14 -0.78 5.41
CA ASP A 10 3.08 -0.65 6.51
C ASP A 10 3.55 -2.05 6.90
N LEU A 11 4.86 -2.26 6.92
CA LEU A 11 5.47 -3.56 7.23
C LEU A 11 5.22 -4.03 8.67
N HIS A 12 4.76 -3.14 9.56
CA HIS A 12 4.31 -3.53 10.91
C HIS A 12 2.94 -4.22 10.90
N LEU A 13 2.27 -4.23 9.74
CA LEU A 13 0.98 -4.90 9.49
C LEU A 13 -0.09 -4.61 10.58
N PRO A 14 -0.42 -3.34 10.82
CA PRO A 14 -1.49 -3.01 11.74
C PRO A 14 -2.84 -3.57 11.25
N PRO A 15 -3.85 -3.71 12.13
CA PRO A 15 -5.15 -4.32 11.78
C PRO A 15 -5.83 -3.71 10.56
N GLU A 16 -5.67 -2.42 10.33
CA GLU A 16 -6.23 -1.69 9.18
C GLU A 16 -5.62 -2.15 7.86
N VAL A 17 -4.32 -2.47 7.86
CA VAL A 17 -3.62 -3.03 6.69
C VAL A 17 -4.14 -4.42 6.37
N ARG A 18 -4.38 -5.26 7.38
CA ARG A 18 -4.94 -6.60 7.18
C ARG A 18 -6.33 -6.54 6.56
N LYS A 19 -7.19 -5.66 7.05
CA LYS A 19 -8.51 -5.44 6.47
C LYS A 19 -8.44 -4.94 5.03
N ALA A 20 -7.53 -4.02 4.75
CA ALA A 20 -7.30 -3.53 3.40
C ALA A 20 -6.74 -4.61 2.45
N ALA A 21 -5.89 -5.52 2.97
CA ALA A 21 -5.40 -6.67 2.22
C ALA A 21 -6.54 -7.59 1.77
N GLU A 22 -7.48 -7.88 2.67
CA GLU A 22 -8.67 -8.68 2.34
C GLU A 22 -9.51 -8.02 1.25
N VAL A 23 -9.72 -6.70 1.34
CA VAL A 23 -10.46 -5.93 0.33
C VAL A 23 -9.70 -5.95 -1.01
N ALA A 24 -8.39 -5.72 -1.00
CA ALA A 24 -7.58 -5.76 -2.22
C ALA A 24 -7.67 -7.15 -2.91
N ALA A 25 -7.58 -8.24 -2.13
CA ALA A 25 -7.71 -9.59 -2.66
C ALA A 25 -9.11 -9.86 -3.26
N GLN A 26 -10.17 -9.41 -2.59
CA GLN A 26 -11.54 -9.57 -3.09
C GLN A 26 -11.78 -8.78 -4.37
N VAL A 27 -11.31 -7.53 -4.43
CA VAL A 27 -11.43 -6.70 -5.64
C VAL A 27 -10.62 -7.29 -6.78
N ALA A 28 -9.39 -7.76 -6.52
CA ALA A 28 -8.55 -8.42 -7.51
C ALA A 28 -9.23 -9.67 -8.07
N ARG A 29 -9.78 -10.50 -7.20
CA ARG A 29 -10.53 -11.70 -7.60
C ARG A 29 -11.75 -11.38 -8.46
N TRP A 30 -12.52 -10.38 -8.05
CA TRP A 30 -13.71 -9.97 -8.77
C TRP A 30 -13.40 -9.35 -10.14
N GLN A 31 -12.35 -8.55 -10.23
CA GLN A 31 -11.98 -7.85 -11.45
C GLN A 31 -11.03 -8.64 -12.36
N GLY A 32 -10.41 -9.71 -11.87
CA GLY A 32 -9.31 -10.37 -12.56
C GLY A 32 -8.04 -9.51 -12.62
N ALA A 33 -7.83 -8.65 -11.60
CA ALA A 33 -6.74 -7.70 -11.55
C ALA A 33 -5.51 -8.29 -10.87
N ARG A 34 -4.31 -7.92 -11.33
CA ARG A 34 -3.07 -8.18 -10.61
C ARG A 34 -2.89 -7.19 -9.45
N ILE A 35 -2.06 -7.55 -8.49
CA ILE A 35 -1.73 -6.69 -7.34
C ILE A 35 -0.24 -6.41 -7.32
N THR A 36 0.15 -5.17 -7.04
CA THR A 36 1.51 -4.83 -6.60
C THR A 36 1.47 -4.26 -5.20
N ILE A 37 2.12 -4.94 -4.27
CA ILE A 37 2.33 -4.46 -2.90
C ILE A 37 3.46 -3.45 -2.92
N VAL A 38 3.26 -2.30 -2.27
CA VAL A 38 4.28 -1.25 -2.15
C VAL A 38 4.47 -0.90 -0.70
N SER A 39 5.69 -1.06 -0.21
CA SER A 39 6.11 -0.59 1.11
C SER A 39 7.08 0.58 0.97
N VAL A 40 7.09 1.46 1.95
CA VAL A 40 8.02 2.58 2.04
C VAL A 40 8.82 2.45 3.33
N THR A 41 10.14 2.41 3.21
CA THR A 41 11.08 2.44 4.33
C THR A 41 11.89 3.73 4.31
N SER A 42 12.44 4.10 5.44
CA SER A 42 13.15 5.36 5.61
C SER A 42 14.41 5.22 6.43
N ASN A 43 15.10 6.35 6.64
CA ASN A 43 16.24 6.44 7.55
C ASN A 43 15.83 6.56 9.03
N GLN A 44 14.56 6.36 9.38
CA GLN A 44 14.13 6.37 10.78
C GLN A 44 14.70 5.16 11.54
N PRO A 45 14.98 5.29 12.85
CA PRO A 45 15.57 4.21 13.63
C PRO A 45 14.80 2.90 13.59
N ALA A 46 13.47 2.95 13.52
CA ALA A 46 12.62 1.77 13.40
C ALA A 46 12.85 0.99 12.09
N ASP A 47 13.17 1.70 11.00
CA ASP A 47 13.42 1.11 9.70
C ASP A 47 14.88 0.67 9.54
N LEU A 48 15.83 1.38 10.19
CA LEU A 48 17.26 1.03 10.14
C LEU A 48 17.61 -0.32 10.78
N THR A 49 16.73 -0.83 11.62
CA THR A 49 16.90 -2.16 12.23
C THR A 49 16.46 -3.29 11.29
N GLN A 50 15.84 -2.98 10.17
CA GLN A 50 15.36 -3.94 9.19
C GLN A 50 16.40 -4.14 8.09
N THR A 51 16.78 -5.38 7.84
CA THR A 51 17.63 -5.73 6.69
C THR A 51 16.78 -5.77 5.41
N GLU A 52 17.40 -5.52 4.26
CA GLU A 52 16.74 -5.70 2.96
C GLU A 52 16.17 -7.12 2.79
N SER A 53 16.91 -8.12 3.27
CA SER A 53 16.46 -9.52 3.25
C SER A 53 15.20 -9.74 4.11
N ALA A 54 15.14 -9.14 5.30
CA ALA A 54 13.95 -9.24 6.16
C ALA A 54 12.73 -8.54 5.55
N ILE A 55 12.92 -7.38 4.94
CA ILE A 55 11.87 -6.66 4.21
C ILE A 55 11.37 -7.50 3.04
N HIS A 56 12.27 -8.03 2.24
CA HIS A 56 11.95 -8.89 1.10
C HIS A 56 11.13 -10.11 1.54
N ASP A 57 11.54 -10.80 2.60
CA ASP A 57 10.85 -11.99 3.10
C ASP A 57 9.42 -11.66 3.56
N ARG A 58 9.23 -10.56 4.27
CA ARG A 58 7.89 -10.12 4.69
C ARG A 58 6.99 -9.78 3.51
N LEU A 59 7.51 -9.09 2.51
CA LEU A 59 6.76 -8.74 1.31
C LEU A 59 6.44 -9.98 0.48
N SER A 60 7.39 -10.91 0.37
CA SER A 60 7.19 -12.20 -0.30
C SER A 60 6.10 -13.02 0.37
N ASP A 61 6.10 -13.13 1.69
CA ASP A 61 5.08 -13.85 2.45
C ASP A 61 3.70 -13.22 2.26
N LEU A 62 3.61 -11.90 2.31
CA LEU A 62 2.36 -11.19 2.07
C LEU A 62 1.88 -11.35 0.62
N ALA A 63 2.78 -11.35 -0.34
CA ALA A 63 2.45 -11.59 -1.75
C ALA A 63 1.88 -12.98 -1.96
N ASP A 64 2.47 -14.01 -1.34
CA ASP A 64 1.96 -15.38 -1.39
C ASP A 64 0.57 -15.50 -0.76
N GLU A 65 0.35 -14.87 0.39
CA GLU A 65 -0.94 -14.84 1.07
C GLU A 65 -2.02 -14.18 0.20
N LEU A 66 -1.71 -13.01 -0.37
CA LEU A 66 -2.64 -12.31 -1.26
C LEU A 66 -2.89 -13.06 -2.56
N SER A 67 -1.88 -13.70 -3.13
CA SER A 67 -2.02 -14.52 -4.33
C SER A 67 -2.94 -15.70 -4.10
N GLN A 68 -2.83 -16.37 -2.95
CA GLN A 68 -3.72 -17.47 -2.57
C GLN A 68 -5.15 -16.97 -2.36
N ALA A 69 -5.33 -15.84 -1.70
CA ALA A 69 -6.65 -15.27 -1.41
C ALA A 69 -7.36 -14.73 -2.67
N SER A 70 -6.63 -14.11 -3.58
CA SER A 70 -7.17 -13.47 -4.77
C SER A 70 -7.23 -14.41 -5.99
N GLY A 71 -6.34 -15.39 -6.07
CA GLY A 71 -6.09 -16.16 -7.29
C GLY A 71 -5.41 -15.36 -8.40
N ALA A 72 -4.87 -14.17 -8.08
CA ALA A 72 -4.26 -13.26 -9.02
C ALA A 72 -2.73 -13.23 -8.87
N PRO A 73 -1.98 -12.80 -9.91
CA PRO A 73 -0.56 -12.50 -9.79
C PRO A 73 -0.32 -11.35 -8.81
N VAL A 74 0.62 -11.53 -7.89
CA VAL A 74 0.99 -10.51 -6.90
C VAL A 74 2.50 -10.29 -6.95
N ASP A 75 2.88 -9.06 -7.23
CA ASP A 75 4.25 -8.55 -7.15
C ASP A 75 4.43 -7.62 -5.97
N PHE A 76 5.65 -7.26 -5.64
CA PHE A 76 5.92 -6.30 -4.58
C PHE A 76 7.13 -5.42 -4.88
N ARG A 77 7.13 -4.22 -4.29
CA ARG A 77 8.25 -3.27 -4.29
C ARG A 77 8.45 -2.69 -2.91
N ASN A 78 9.71 -2.47 -2.55
CA ASN A 78 10.07 -1.61 -1.44
C ASN A 78 10.68 -0.32 -1.97
N ILE A 79 10.18 0.83 -1.49
CA ILE A 79 10.70 2.15 -1.82
C ILE A 79 11.44 2.68 -0.60
N HIS A 80 12.63 3.18 -0.79
CA HIS A 80 13.37 3.87 0.24
C HIS A 80 13.22 5.38 0.06
N SER A 81 12.64 6.06 1.06
CA SER A 81 12.48 7.51 1.09
C SER A 81 13.41 8.13 2.12
N VAL A 82 14.07 9.22 1.77
CA VAL A 82 15.01 9.91 2.67
C VAL A 82 14.28 10.72 3.72
N ASP A 83 13.13 11.29 3.38
CA ASP A 83 12.26 12.07 4.28
C ASP A 83 10.81 11.59 4.20
N VAL A 84 10.47 10.68 5.09
CA VAL A 84 9.15 10.00 5.10
C VAL A 84 7.99 10.95 5.33
N ALA A 85 8.16 11.97 6.17
CA ALA A 85 7.03 12.82 6.54
C ALA A 85 6.55 13.71 5.38
N ALA A 86 7.47 14.10 4.47
CA ALA A 86 7.17 15.00 3.37
C ALA A 86 6.99 14.29 2.00
N GLU A 87 7.58 13.11 1.81
CA GLU A 87 7.76 12.52 0.48
C GLU A 87 6.92 11.25 0.24
N VAL A 88 6.50 10.53 1.29
CA VAL A 88 5.81 9.23 1.15
C VAL A 88 4.58 9.32 0.25
N ASP A 89 3.77 10.33 0.42
CA ASP A 89 2.53 10.47 -0.33
C ASP A 89 2.79 10.72 -1.82
N GLY A 90 3.76 11.58 -2.12
CA GLY A 90 4.21 11.81 -3.49
C GLY A 90 4.88 10.59 -4.11
N ASP A 91 5.68 9.86 -3.33
CA ASP A 91 6.33 8.62 -3.76
C ASP A 91 5.32 7.53 -4.09
N LEU A 92 4.28 7.37 -3.27
CA LEU A 92 3.21 6.40 -3.53
C LEU A 92 2.42 6.76 -4.79
N ALA A 93 2.04 8.03 -4.95
CA ALA A 93 1.32 8.48 -6.14
C ALA A 93 2.14 8.26 -7.42
N ARG A 94 3.42 8.65 -7.40
CA ARG A 94 4.35 8.42 -8.51
C ARG A 94 4.55 6.94 -8.83
N THR A 95 4.73 6.11 -7.80
CA THR A 95 4.89 4.67 -7.99
C THR A 95 3.66 4.05 -8.62
N ALA A 96 2.45 4.47 -8.22
CA ALA A 96 1.22 3.99 -8.83
C ALA A 96 1.17 4.30 -10.34
N GLU A 97 1.62 5.48 -10.75
CA GLU A 97 1.73 5.85 -12.15
C GLU A 97 2.80 5.03 -12.89
N GLU A 98 3.98 4.88 -12.31
CA GLU A 98 5.10 4.13 -12.89
C GLU A 98 4.77 2.66 -13.14
N ILE A 99 4.06 2.02 -12.22
CA ILE A 99 3.63 0.62 -12.40
C ILE A 99 2.39 0.47 -13.28
N GLY A 100 1.74 1.57 -13.65
CA GLY A 100 0.50 1.56 -14.43
C GLY A 100 -0.69 1.02 -13.62
N ALA A 101 -0.76 1.31 -12.33
CA ALA A 101 -1.91 0.98 -11.52
C ALA A 101 -3.12 1.85 -11.91
N ASP A 102 -4.30 1.26 -11.90
CA ASP A 102 -5.57 1.94 -12.17
C ASP A 102 -6.48 1.99 -10.93
N LEU A 103 -6.05 1.34 -9.86
CA LEU A 103 -6.68 1.39 -8.55
C LEU A 103 -5.63 1.35 -7.44
N ILE A 104 -5.78 2.21 -6.43
CA ILE A 104 -5.06 2.10 -5.15
C ILE A 104 -6.05 1.61 -4.10
N VAL A 105 -5.71 0.54 -3.38
CA VAL A 105 -6.46 0.09 -2.19
C VAL A 105 -5.59 0.36 -0.98
N ILE A 106 -6.01 1.24 -0.10
CA ILE A 106 -5.22 1.67 1.05
C ILE A 106 -6.01 1.59 2.35
N GLY A 107 -5.39 1.01 3.38
CA GLY A 107 -5.94 0.99 4.74
C GLY A 107 -5.67 2.31 5.47
N THR A 108 -6.63 2.74 6.25
CA THR A 108 -6.49 3.87 7.16
C THR A 108 -7.23 3.60 8.46
N HIS A 109 -6.71 4.08 9.57
CA HIS A 109 -7.44 4.03 10.85
C HIS A 109 -8.50 5.13 10.90
N ALA A 110 -9.54 4.89 11.69
CA ALA A 110 -10.56 5.92 11.92
C ALA A 110 -9.91 7.19 12.48
N PRO A 111 -10.20 8.35 11.91
CA PRO A 111 -9.62 9.60 12.41
C PRO A 111 -10.06 9.81 13.86
N ARG A 112 -9.11 10.06 14.73
CA ARG A 112 -9.39 10.61 16.06
C ARG A 112 -9.80 12.08 15.88
N ILE A 113 -10.55 12.61 16.84
CA ILE A 113 -11.04 14.01 16.80
C ILE A 113 -9.90 15.03 16.59
N THR A 114 -8.67 14.67 16.99
CA THR A 114 -7.46 15.47 16.81
C THR A 114 -6.85 15.39 15.40
N ASP A 115 -7.26 14.41 14.59
CA ASP A 115 -6.63 14.14 13.28
C ASP A 115 -7.34 14.85 12.10
N PHE A 116 -8.35 15.68 12.41
CA PHE A 116 -9.11 16.42 11.38
C PHE A 116 -8.27 17.37 10.52
N ILE A 117 -7.04 17.67 10.94
CA ILE A 117 -6.17 18.66 10.30
C ILE A 117 -4.98 18.01 9.58
N LEU A 118 -4.68 16.74 9.88
CA LEU A 118 -3.56 16.03 9.26
C LEU A 118 -4.07 15.12 8.14
N SER A 119 -3.66 15.44 6.93
CA SER A 119 -3.90 14.58 5.76
C SER A 119 -3.32 13.19 6.03
N SER A 120 -4.19 12.19 6.20
CA SER A 120 -3.77 10.80 6.13
C SER A 120 -3.21 10.52 4.73
N HIS A 121 -2.29 9.55 4.59
CA HIS A 121 -1.81 9.10 3.28
C HIS A 121 -2.97 8.76 2.34
N ALA A 122 -4.02 8.12 2.85
CA ALA A 122 -5.25 7.85 2.11
C ALA A 122 -5.97 9.12 1.63
N GLY A 123 -6.04 10.14 2.47
CA GLY A 123 -6.64 11.42 2.10
C GLY A 123 -5.85 12.16 1.04
N TYR A 124 -4.53 12.16 1.14
CA TYR A 124 -3.66 12.74 0.11
C TYR A 124 -3.83 12.03 -1.23
N LEU A 125 -3.74 10.70 -1.23
CA LEU A 125 -3.89 9.89 -2.44
C LEU A 125 -5.27 10.06 -3.07
N ALA A 126 -6.33 10.08 -2.27
CA ALA A 126 -7.69 10.29 -2.76
C ALA A 126 -7.86 11.66 -3.46
N LYS A 127 -7.09 12.67 -3.04
CA LYS A 127 -7.14 14.02 -3.62
C LYS A 127 -6.21 14.20 -4.81
N HIS A 128 -5.05 13.57 -4.82
CA HIS A 128 -3.95 13.88 -5.73
C HIS A 128 -3.59 12.76 -6.71
N ALA A 129 -3.99 11.52 -6.47
CA ALA A 129 -3.72 10.43 -7.39
C ALA A 129 -4.53 10.59 -8.69
N SER A 130 -3.92 10.23 -9.81
CA SER A 130 -4.57 10.27 -11.14
C SER A 130 -5.48 9.06 -11.39
N MET A 131 -5.47 8.06 -10.50
CA MET A 131 -6.28 6.85 -10.58
C MET A 131 -7.28 6.77 -9.41
N SER A 132 -8.19 5.80 -9.47
CA SER A 132 -9.16 5.54 -8.40
C SER A 132 -8.47 5.12 -7.12
N VAL A 133 -9.02 5.56 -5.98
CA VAL A 133 -8.52 5.20 -4.64
C VAL A 133 -9.66 4.62 -3.81
N PHE A 134 -9.46 3.42 -3.31
CA PHE A 134 -10.36 2.75 -2.38
C PHE A 134 -9.76 2.83 -0.98
N VAL A 135 -10.38 3.62 -0.12
CA VAL A 135 -9.97 3.80 1.26
C VAL A 135 -10.72 2.83 2.16
N VAL A 136 -9.99 1.95 2.84
CA VAL A 136 -10.52 0.94 3.76
C VAL A 136 -10.32 1.40 5.20
N ARG A 137 -11.39 1.49 5.97
CA ARG A 137 -11.39 1.87 7.39
C ARG A 137 -11.66 0.70 8.30
#